data_558960946cc9d758365084e550e87f0d
#
_entry.id   558960946cc9d758365084e550e87f0d
#
_cell.length_a   1.000
_cell.length_b   1.000
_cell.length_c   1.000
_cell.angle_alpha   90.00
_cell.angle_beta   90.00
_cell.angle_gamma   90.00
#
_symmetry.space_group_name_H-M   'P 1'
#
loop_
_entity.id
_entity.type
_entity.pdbx_description
1 polymer ?
#
loop_
_entity_poly.entity_id
_entity_poly.type
_entity_poly.pdbx_seq_one_letter_code
_entity_poly.pdbx_strand_id
1 'polypeptide(L)'
;MRVTGELAGKTILITGASRGIGQAVAWAAAAAGATTLLCARDVLALERLADAIEASGAPAPVLAPLNLETAALADYEDLAALIASRFGSLDGMVFNAAAIGELAPLASYDPVTWARVFQVNVHSVFLMLQAILPVMQSAARASMVFTLAPEGMHGKAHWGAYGASKFALRGLFEMLVAEHASNPALRINAVLPPAVRTRLRYAAYPGENPALLAEPEQVAHGFIELLAHHGAIGSGTVVPLVAANRDI
;
A
#
# COMPACT_ATOMS: atom_id res chain seq x y z
N MET A 1 -16.90 15.51 0.31
CA MET A 1 -16.95 14.09 -0.12
C MET A 1 -17.97 13.38 0.76
N ARG A 2 -18.94 12.62 0.22
CA ARG A 2 -19.90 11.87 1.09
C ARG A 2 -19.16 10.71 1.73
N VAL A 3 -19.23 10.58 3.05
CA VAL A 3 -18.80 9.36 3.77
C VAL A 3 -19.73 8.24 3.31
N THR A 4 -19.22 7.28 2.54
CA THR A 4 -20.04 6.20 1.97
C THR A 4 -20.35 5.11 2.98
N GLY A 5 -19.60 5.05 4.09
CA GLY A 5 -19.79 4.04 5.14
C GLY A 5 -19.37 2.62 4.78
N GLU A 6 -18.81 2.40 3.59
CA GLU A 6 -18.40 1.06 3.11
C GLU A 6 -17.34 0.39 3.99
N LEU A 7 -16.50 1.20 4.66
CA LEU A 7 -15.48 0.76 5.61
C LEU A 7 -15.81 1.18 7.05
N ALA A 8 -17.07 1.50 7.35
CA ALA A 8 -17.46 1.93 8.69
C ALA A 8 -17.08 0.89 9.75
N GLY A 9 -16.38 1.34 10.81
CA GLY A 9 -15.89 0.49 11.90
C GLY A 9 -14.72 -0.42 11.55
N LYS A 10 -14.14 -0.30 10.34
CA LYS A 10 -12.96 -1.05 9.90
C LYS A 10 -11.67 -0.36 10.30
N THR A 11 -10.65 -1.14 10.61
CA THR A 11 -9.28 -0.69 10.90
C THR A 11 -8.38 -1.07 9.75
N ILE A 12 -7.75 -0.07 9.09
CA ILE A 12 -6.98 -0.26 7.85
C ILE A 12 -5.56 0.29 8.03
N LEU A 13 -4.53 -0.54 7.87
CA LEU A 13 -3.12 -0.14 7.86
C LEU A 13 -2.65 0.14 6.44
N ILE A 14 -2.02 1.31 6.22
CA ILE A 14 -1.57 1.75 4.91
C ILE A 14 -0.10 2.14 4.97
N THR A 15 0.78 1.41 4.26
CA THR A 15 2.19 1.78 4.14
C THR A 15 2.43 2.82 3.06
N GLY A 16 3.39 3.72 3.30
CA GLY A 16 3.65 4.84 2.38
C GLY A 16 2.54 5.88 2.37
N ALA A 17 1.83 6.06 3.49
CA ALA A 17 0.68 6.94 3.63
C ALA A 17 1.00 8.44 3.55
N SER A 18 2.28 8.84 3.64
CA SER A 18 2.66 10.26 3.72
C SER A 18 2.48 11.06 2.44
N ARG A 19 2.29 10.41 1.28
CA ARG A 19 2.15 11.06 -0.05
C ARG A 19 1.64 10.14 -1.15
N GLY A 20 1.26 10.74 -2.29
CA GLY A 20 0.88 10.03 -3.52
C GLY A 20 -0.27 9.05 -3.31
N ILE A 21 -0.18 7.87 -3.92
CA ILE A 21 -1.26 6.87 -3.86
C ILE A 21 -1.61 6.50 -2.41
N GLY A 22 -0.62 6.25 -1.54
CA GLY A 22 -0.88 5.88 -0.15
C GLY A 22 -1.63 6.96 0.64
N GLN A 23 -1.32 8.24 0.41
CA GLN A 23 -2.05 9.37 0.99
C GLN A 23 -3.50 9.42 0.48
N ALA A 24 -3.69 9.28 -0.82
CA ALA A 24 -5.03 9.28 -1.42
C ALA A 24 -5.88 8.10 -0.95
N VAL A 25 -5.28 6.91 -0.80
CA VAL A 25 -5.95 5.72 -0.25
C VAL A 25 -6.32 5.95 1.22
N ALA A 26 -5.44 6.56 2.03
CA ALA A 26 -5.73 6.88 3.43
C ALA A 26 -6.93 7.84 3.54
N TRP A 27 -6.96 8.89 2.70
CA TRP A 27 -8.10 9.79 2.59
C TRP A 27 -9.40 9.08 2.21
N ALA A 28 -9.34 8.27 1.15
CA ALA A 28 -10.52 7.56 0.65
C ALA A 28 -11.05 6.54 1.67
N ALA A 29 -10.16 5.81 2.35
CA ALA A 29 -10.54 4.86 3.39
C ALA A 29 -11.18 5.56 4.61
N ALA A 30 -10.61 6.67 5.07
CA ALA A 30 -11.18 7.47 6.15
C ALA A 30 -12.55 8.05 5.76
N ALA A 31 -12.69 8.57 4.54
CA ALA A 31 -13.96 9.07 4.02
C ALA A 31 -15.01 7.96 3.85
N ALA A 32 -14.59 6.71 3.66
CA ALA A 32 -15.44 5.53 3.67
C ALA A 32 -15.80 5.04 5.10
N GLY A 33 -15.30 5.71 6.14
CA GLY A 33 -15.63 5.43 7.55
C GLY A 33 -14.61 4.55 8.29
N ALA A 34 -13.47 4.25 7.69
CA ALA A 34 -12.42 3.47 8.35
C ALA A 34 -11.60 4.30 9.34
N THR A 35 -11.15 3.67 10.42
CA THR A 35 -10.01 4.15 11.19
C THR A 35 -8.72 3.74 10.47
N THR A 36 -7.96 4.72 9.98
CA THR A 36 -6.73 4.44 9.23
C THR A 36 -5.49 4.50 10.12
N LEU A 37 -4.59 3.51 9.98
CA LEU A 37 -3.25 3.55 10.55
C LEU A 37 -2.29 4.02 9.45
N LEU A 38 -1.71 5.19 9.65
CA LEU A 38 -0.87 5.86 8.67
C LEU A 38 0.59 5.49 8.88
N CYS A 39 1.11 4.55 8.07
CA CYS A 39 2.48 4.08 8.21
C CYS A 39 3.40 4.75 7.18
N ALA A 40 4.37 5.51 7.66
CA ALA A 40 5.47 6.08 6.88
C ALA A 40 6.57 6.62 7.82
N ARG A 41 7.73 7.01 7.25
CA ARG A 41 8.85 7.56 8.01
C ARG A 41 8.79 9.08 8.27
N ASP A 42 7.99 9.80 7.47
CA ASP A 42 7.84 11.26 7.55
C ASP A 42 6.69 11.60 8.51
N VAL A 43 7.04 11.75 9.79
CA VAL A 43 6.08 12.00 10.88
C VAL A 43 5.28 13.28 10.64
N LEU A 44 5.94 14.37 10.25
CA LEU A 44 5.27 15.64 10.01
C LEU A 44 4.26 15.57 8.86
N ALA A 45 4.53 14.76 7.84
CA ALA A 45 3.58 14.55 6.76
C ALA A 45 2.39 13.69 7.21
N LEU A 46 2.62 12.72 8.10
CA LEU A 46 1.55 11.92 8.70
C LEU A 46 0.65 12.76 9.62
N GLU A 47 1.23 13.62 10.46
CA GLU A 47 0.49 14.54 11.34
C GLU A 47 -0.43 15.46 10.53
N ARG A 48 0.11 16.13 9.50
CA ARG A 48 -0.71 16.99 8.61
C ARG A 48 -1.84 16.23 7.93
N LEU A 49 -1.58 14.98 7.50
CA LEU A 49 -2.61 14.15 6.90
C LEU A 49 -3.68 13.77 7.93
N ALA A 50 -3.28 13.40 9.14
CA ALA A 50 -4.19 13.04 10.22
C ALA A 50 -5.08 14.22 10.62
N ASP A 51 -4.48 15.40 10.85
CA ASP A 51 -5.21 16.63 11.18
C ASP A 51 -6.24 16.98 10.10
N ALA A 52 -5.85 16.86 8.84
CA ALA A 52 -6.74 17.15 7.72
C ALA A 52 -7.89 16.14 7.62
N ILE A 53 -7.64 14.84 7.82
CA ILE A 53 -8.68 13.80 7.85
C ILE A 53 -9.64 14.05 9.02
N GLU A 54 -9.13 14.33 10.22
CA GLU A 54 -9.95 14.61 11.40
C GLU A 54 -10.79 15.86 11.22
N ALA A 55 -10.22 16.93 10.67
CA ALA A 55 -10.95 18.16 10.35
C ALA A 55 -12.07 17.96 9.34
N SER A 56 -12.02 16.91 8.51
CA SER A 56 -13.11 16.56 7.57
C SER A 56 -14.30 15.88 8.24
N GLY A 57 -14.21 15.54 9.53
CA GLY A 57 -15.23 14.76 10.27
C GLY A 57 -15.14 13.26 10.07
N ALA A 58 -14.10 12.74 9.39
CA ALA A 58 -13.85 11.31 9.29
C ALA A 58 -13.21 10.77 10.59
N PRO A 59 -13.20 9.43 10.82
CA PRO A 59 -12.56 8.85 11.99
C PRO A 59 -11.09 9.28 12.12
N ALA A 60 -10.69 9.69 13.34
CA ALA A 60 -9.32 10.14 13.61
C ALA A 60 -8.31 9.04 13.27
N PRO A 61 -7.31 9.32 12.42
CA PRO A 61 -6.27 8.36 12.09
C PRO A 61 -5.35 8.05 13.27
N VAL A 62 -4.65 6.94 13.19
CA VAL A 62 -3.57 6.58 14.11
C VAL A 62 -2.24 6.66 13.38
N LEU A 63 -1.30 7.39 13.92
CA LEU A 63 0.04 7.46 13.36
C LEU A 63 0.82 6.19 13.72
N ALA A 64 1.42 5.57 12.72
CA ALA A 64 2.30 4.41 12.83
C ALA A 64 3.65 4.73 12.17
N PRO A 65 4.45 5.65 12.75
CA PRO A 65 5.71 6.05 12.15
C PRO A 65 6.68 4.88 12.12
N LEU A 66 7.11 4.48 10.93
CA LEU A 66 8.03 3.36 10.74
C LEU A 66 8.92 3.62 9.52
N ASN A 67 10.24 3.50 9.71
CA ASN A 67 11.19 3.56 8.63
C ASN A 67 11.49 2.17 8.09
N LEU A 68 10.82 1.77 7.01
CA LEU A 68 10.97 0.45 6.39
C LEU A 68 12.39 0.15 5.89
N GLU A 69 13.23 1.16 5.76
CA GLU A 69 14.64 1.03 5.36
C GLU A 69 15.52 0.47 6.50
N THR A 70 15.13 0.72 7.75
CA THR A 70 15.93 0.36 8.94
C THR A 70 15.19 -0.49 9.97
N ALA A 71 13.89 -0.65 9.81
CA ALA A 71 13.06 -1.40 10.76
C ALA A 71 13.48 -2.88 10.82
N ALA A 72 13.60 -3.39 12.04
CA ALA A 72 13.81 -4.79 12.37
C ALA A 72 12.48 -5.50 12.67
N LEU A 73 12.49 -6.82 12.81
CA LEU A 73 11.26 -7.60 13.08
C LEU A 73 10.52 -7.09 14.33
N ALA A 74 11.24 -6.73 15.38
CA ALA A 74 10.66 -6.22 16.62
C ALA A 74 9.78 -4.96 16.40
N ASP A 75 10.18 -4.04 15.50
CA ASP A 75 9.39 -2.84 15.21
C ASP A 75 8.03 -3.19 14.57
N TYR A 76 7.96 -4.25 13.77
CA TYR A 76 6.70 -4.75 13.19
C TYR A 76 5.87 -5.52 14.21
N GLU A 77 6.51 -6.27 15.12
CA GLU A 77 5.85 -6.96 16.24
C GLU A 77 5.23 -5.95 17.21
N ASP A 78 5.91 -4.85 17.53
CA ASP A 78 5.39 -3.75 18.34
C ASP A 78 4.18 -3.10 17.68
N LEU A 79 4.22 -2.88 16.36
CA LEU A 79 3.08 -2.36 15.60
C LEU A 79 1.89 -3.35 15.65
N ALA A 80 2.14 -4.64 15.50
CA ALA A 80 1.11 -5.68 15.59
C ALA A 80 0.49 -5.74 16.99
N ALA A 81 1.31 -5.65 18.05
CA ALA A 81 0.85 -5.61 19.44
C ALA A 81 0.01 -4.36 19.73
N LEU A 82 0.41 -3.19 19.20
CA LEU A 82 -0.37 -1.96 19.28
C LEU A 82 -1.76 -2.14 18.64
N ILE A 83 -1.82 -2.73 17.43
CA ILE A 83 -3.08 -2.97 16.73
C ILE A 83 -3.96 -3.95 17.51
N ALA A 84 -3.40 -5.07 17.95
CA ALA A 84 -4.12 -6.08 18.72
C ALA A 84 -4.69 -5.51 20.03
N SER A 85 -3.89 -4.74 20.77
CA SER A 85 -4.32 -4.16 22.05
C SER A 85 -5.37 -3.08 21.91
N ARG A 86 -5.29 -2.25 20.85
CA ARG A 86 -6.17 -1.09 20.67
C ARG A 86 -7.46 -1.41 19.90
N PHE A 87 -7.39 -2.33 18.94
CA PHE A 87 -8.48 -2.63 18.01
C PHE A 87 -8.93 -4.09 18.04
N GLY A 88 -8.16 -4.99 18.65
CA GLY A 88 -8.43 -6.42 18.70
C GLY A 88 -8.09 -7.16 17.41
N SER A 89 -8.24 -6.52 16.25
CA SER A 89 -7.97 -7.09 14.92
C SER A 89 -7.62 -6.02 13.90
N LEU A 90 -7.13 -6.43 12.73
CA LEU A 90 -6.91 -5.56 11.57
C LEU A 90 -7.76 -6.05 10.40
N ASP A 91 -8.66 -5.20 9.92
CA ASP A 91 -9.59 -5.54 8.83
C ASP A 91 -8.97 -5.37 7.44
N GLY A 92 -7.99 -4.48 7.30
CA GLY A 92 -7.35 -4.24 6.01
C GLY A 92 -5.89 -3.84 6.09
N MET A 93 -5.12 -4.27 5.08
CA MET A 93 -3.72 -3.91 4.91
C MET A 93 -3.43 -3.50 3.48
N VAL A 94 -2.75 -2.36 3.30
CA VAL A 94 -2.31 -1.88 1.98
C VAL A 94 -0.78 -1.80 1.94
N PHE A 95 -0.15 -2.69 1.18
CA PHE A 95 1.26 -2.65 0.85
C PHE A 95 1.48 -1.72 -0.34
N ASN A 96 1.74 -0.44 -0.05
CA ASN A 96 1.92 0.59 -1.08
C ASN A 96 3.30 1.26 -1.03
N ALA A 97 3.98 1.27 0.11
CA ALA A 97 5.31 1.86 0.23
C ALA A 97 6.29 1.27 -0.80
N ALA A 98 7.07 2.14 -1.44
CA ALA A 98 8.11 1.73 -2.38
C ALA A 98 9.24 2.76 -2.45
N ALA A 99 10.46 2.25 -2.69
CA ALA A 99 11.63 3.00 -3.09
C ALA A 99 11.99 2.64 -4.55
N ILE A 100 12.33 3.64 -5.37
CA ILE A 100 12.68 3.41 -6.78
C ILE A 100 14.17 3.11 -6.96
N GLY A 101 15.03 3.66 -6.09
CA GLY A 101 16.47 3.61 -6.30
C GLY A 101 16.92 4.50 -7.46
N GLU A 102 17.76 3.96 -8.32
CA GLU A 102 18.25 4.60 -9.54
C GLU A 102 17.82 3.80 -10.79
N LEU A 103 17.83 4.45 -11.94
CA LEU A 103 17.61 3.81 -13.24
C LEU A 103 18.97 3.68 -13.93
N ALA A 104 19.60 2.50 -13.82
CA ALA A 104 20.94 2.21 -14.31
C ALA A 104 21.05 0.81 -14.88
N PRO A 105 22.05 0.55 -15.77
CA PRO A 105 22.35 -0.80 -16.23
C PRO A 105 22.69 -1.73 -15.05
N LEU A 106 22.29 -3.00 -15.10
CA LEU A 106 22.57 -3.95 -14.02
C LEU A 106 24.07 -4.11 -13.73
N ALA A 107 24.90 -4.03 -14.77
CA ALA A 107 26.36 -4.18 -14.63
C ALA A 107 27.03 -3.05 -13.84
N SER A 108 26.41 -1.88 -13.76
CA SER A 108 26.91 -0.69 -13.05
C SER A 108 25.98 -0.20 -11.93
N TYR A 109 25.00 -1.01 -11.56
CA TYR A 109 24.05 -0.65 -10.50
C TYR A 109 24.75 -0.62 -9.14
N ASP A 110 24.52 0.43 -8.35
CA ASP A 110 25.11 0.54 -7.01
C ASP A 110 24.56 -0.53 -6.07
N PRO A 111 25.40 -1.41 -5.49
CA PRO A 111 24.96 -2.48 -4.61
C PRO A 111 24.26 -1.98 -3.32
N VAL A 112 24.64 -0.81 -2.81
CA VAL A 112 24.04 -0.23 -1.59
C VAL A 112 22.61 0.22 -1.90
N THR A 113 22.42 0.91 -3.01
CA THR A 113 21.09 1.31 -3.50
C THR A 113 20.22 0.10 -3.83
N TRP A 114 20.80 -0.95 -4.43
CA TRP A 114 20.11 -2.22 -4.66
C TRP A 114 19.56 -2.82 -3.36
N ALA A 115 20.43 -3.00 -2.35
CA ALA A 115 20.03 -3.57 -1.05
C ALA A 115 18.95 -2.73 -0.38
N ARG A 116 19.07 -1.39 -0.41
CA ARG A 116 18.07 -0.47 0.15
C ARG A 116 16.71 -0.61 -0.52
N VAL A 117 16.65 -0.72 -1.85
CA VAL A 117 15.38 -0.91 -2.57
C VAL A 117 14.74 -2.24 -2.20
N PHE A 118 15.51 -3.32 -2.12
CA PHE A 118 14.99 -4.62 -1.69
C PHE A 118 14.55 -4.62 -0.24
N GLN A 119 15.28 -3.92 0.64
CA GLN A 119 14.87 -3.75 2.04
C GLN A 119 13.47 -3.11 2.14
N VAL A 120 13.23 -2.02 1.41
CA VAL A 120 11.95 -1.31 1.46
C VAL A 120 10.84 -2.03 0.72
N ASN A 121 11.10 -2.61 -0.47
CA ASN A 121 10.04 -3.08 -1.36
C ASN A 121 9.69 -4.57 -1.14
N VAL A 122 10.58 -5.34 -0.51
CA VAL A 122 10.44 -6.80 -0.39
C VAL A 122 10.59 -7.24 1.06
N HIS A 123 11.77 -6.98 1.66
CA HIS A 123 12.08 -7.50 2.99
C HIS A 123 11.16 -6.91 4.06
N SER A 124 10.87 -5.62 4.01
CA SER A 124 9.90 -4.98 4.91
C SER A 124 8.49 -5.56 4.78
N VAL A 125 8.08 -5.92 3.55
CA VAL A 125 6.78 -6.56 3.31
C VAL A 125 6.74 -7.94 3.95
N PHE A 126 7.80 -8.73 3.79
CA PHE A 126 7.93 -10.05 4.40
C PHE A 126 7.86 -9.98 5.93
N LEU A 127 8.64 -9.09 6.56
CA LEU A 127 8.63 -8.92 8.04
C LEU A 127 7.27 -8.43 8.54
N MET A 128 6.66 -7.50 7.82
CA MET A 128 5.34 -6.98 8.16
C MET A 128 4.26 -8.07 8.02
N LEU A 129 4.34 -8.94 7.00
CA LEU A 129 3.46 -10.09 6.86
C LEU A 129 3.55 -11.03 8.06
N GLN A 130 4.78 -11.35 8.51
CA GLN A 130 4.98 -12.23 9.69
C GLN A 130 4.31 -11.67 10.94
N ALA A 131 4.45 -10.37 11.19
CA ALA A 131 3.92 -9.73 12.39
C ALA A 131 2.40 -9.46 12.30
N ILE A 132 1.90 -9.00 11.16
CA ILE A 132 0.54 -8.48 11.00
C ILE A 132 -0.48 -9.56 10.62
N LEU A 133 -0.07 -10.62 9.91
CA LEU A 133 -0.99 -11.66 9.46
C LEU A 133 -1.80 -12.31 10.60
N PRO A 134 -1.21 -12.65 11.78
CA PRO A 134 -1.97 -13.19 12.91
C PRO A 134 -3.07 -12.23 13.40
N VAL A 135 -2.80 -10.92 13.41
CA VAL A 135 -3.78 -9.90 13.83
C VAL A 135 -4.90 -9.75 12.81
N MET A 136 -4.59 -9.88 11.51
CA MET A 136 -5.61 -9.90 10.45
C MET A 136 -6.49 -11.15 10.52
N GLN A 137 -5.92 -12.30 10.86
CA GLN A 137 -6.67 -13.54 11.01
C GLN A 137 -7.64 -13.52 12.21
N SER A 138 -7.49 -12.59 13.16
CA SER A 138 -8.44 -12.38 14.24
C SER A 138 -9.69 -11.60 13.80
N ALA A 139 -9.69 -10.97 12.63
CA ALA A 139 -10.86 -10.30 12.08
C ALA A 139 -11.84 -11.32 11.48
N ALA A 140 -13.13 -11.06 11.61
CA ALA A 140 -14.17 -11.88 10.97
C ALA A 140 -14.01 -11.93 9.44
N ARG A 141 -13.52 -10.83 8.85
CA ARG A 141 -13.14 -10.70 7.44
C ARG A 141 -12.03 -9.69 7.33
N ALA A 142 -10.95 -10.05 6.64
CA ALA A 142 -9.81 -9.18 6.39
C ALA A 142 -9.50 -9.10 4.88
N SER A 143 -8.96 -7.96 4.45
CA SER A 143 -8.52 -7.75 3.06
C SER A 143 -7.09 -7.21 3.01
N MET A 144 -6.28 -7.80 2.16
CA MET A 144 -4.90 -7.40 1.91
C MET A 144 -4.74 -6.97 0.45
N VAL A 145 -4.16 -5.80 0.23
CA VAL A 145 -3.99 -5.23 -1.11
C VAL A 145 -2.52 -4.90 -1.36
N PHE A 146 -1.93 -5.53 -2.38
CA PHE A 146 -0.56 -5.26 -2.83
C PHE A 146 -0.56 -4.25 -3.97
N THR A 147 0.30 -3.25 -3.92
CA THR A 147 0.52 -2.31 -5.02
C THR A 147 1.67 -2.81 -5.90
N LEU A 148 1.33 -3.46 -7.00
CA LEU A 148 2.27 -3.91 -8.01
C LEU A 148 2.66 -2.77 -8.98
N ALA A 149 3.47 -3.09 -9.98
CA ALA A 149 3.87 -2.17 -11.03
C ALA A 149 4.09 -2.94 -12.35
N PRO A 150 3.90 -2.29 -13.52
CA PRO A 150 4.17 -2.92 -14.83
C PRO A 150 5.59 -3.48 -14.94
N GLU A 151 6.56 -2.84 -14.30
CA GLU A 151 7.96 -3.25 -14.24
C GLU A 151 8.18 -4.54 -13.44
N GLY A 152 7.20 -4.99 -12.68
CA GLY A 152 7.17 -6.30 -12.01
C GLY A 152 6.44 -7.38 -12.81
N MET A 153 5.90 -7.04 -13.99
CA MET A 153 5.25 -7.98 -14.90
C MET A 153 6.16 -8.36 -16.07
N HIS A 154 6.96 -7.39 -16.54
CA HIS A 154 7.88 -7.56 -17.66
C HIS A 154 9.19 -6.85 -17.37
N GLY A 155 10.32 -7.52 -17.69
CA GLY A 155 11.65 -6.92 -17.55
C GLY A 155 11.79 -5.70 -18.46
N LYS A 156 12.32 -4.61 -17.88
CA LYS A 156 12.56 -3.36 -18.61
C LYS A 156 14.00 -2.90 -18.36
N ALA A 157 14.72 -2.56 -19.43
CA ALA A 157 16.09 -2.10 -19.34
C ALA A 157 16.22 -0.91 -18.40
N HIS A 158 17.28 -0.88 -17.61
CA HIS A 158 17.63 0.14 -16.61
C HIS A 158 16.73 0.24 -15.37
N TRP A 159 15.73 -0.64 -15.20
CA TRP A 159 14.86 -0.63 -14.01
C TRP A 159 15.42 -1.41 -12.81
N GLY A 160 16.58 -2.02 -12.95
CA GLY A 160 17.44 -2.58 -11.90
C GLY A 160 16.71 -3.12 -10.68
N ALA A 161 17.05 -2.59 -9.52
CA ALA A 161 16.49 -3.03 -8.24
C ALA A 161 14.97 -2.83 -8.14
N TYR A 162 14.41 -1.74 -8.68
CA TYR A 162 12.96 -1.52 -8.61
C TYR A 162 12.19 -2.61 -9.36
N GLY A 163 12.52 -2.83 -10.64
CA GLY A 163 11.90 -3.87 -11.44
C GLY A 163 12.00 -5.24 -10.76
N ALA A 164 13.23 -5.66 -10.40
CA ALA A 164 13.48 -6.92 -9.71
C ALA A 164 12.68 -7.05 -8.39
N SER A 165 12.62 -5.98 -7.59
CA SER A 165 11.85 -5.99 -6.34
C SER A 165 10.35 -6.11 -6.57
N LYS A 166 9.81 -5.53 -7.65
CA LYS A 166 8.38 -5.66 -7.99
C LYS A 166 8.02 -7.06 -8.51
N PHE A 167 8.94 -7.76 -9.20
CA PHE A 167 8.79 -9.20 -9.47
C PHE A 167 8.79 -10.02 -8.18
N ALA A 168 9.72 -9.74 -7.26
CA ALA A 168 9.76 -10.43 -5.96
C ALA A 168 8.48 -10.19 -5.14
N LEU A 169 7.98 -8.94 -5.11
CA LEU A 169 6.72 -8.58 -4.45
C LEU A 169 5.52 -9.33 -5.04
N ARG A 170 5.48 -9.48 -6.37
CA ARG A 170 4.46 -10.30 -7.04
C ARG A 170 4.56 -11.76 -6.61
N GLY A 171 5.78 -12.32 -6.53
CA GLY A 171 6.00 -13.67 -6.06
C GLY A 171 5.50 -13.88 -4.62
N LEU A 172 5.77 -12.93 -3.71
CA LEU A 172 5.23 -12.96 -2.34
C LEU A 172 3.70 -12.94 -2.33
N PHE A 173 3.09 -12.10 -3.15
CA PHE A 173 1.64 -12.04 -3.30
C PHE A 173 1.06 -13.39 -3.77
N GLU A 174 1.61 -13.99 -4.82
CA GLU A 174 1.13 -15.25 -5.39
C GLU A 174 1.29 -16.43 -4.39
N MET A 175 2.41 -16.48 -3.66
CA MET A 175 2.63 -17.49 -2.61
C MET A 175 1.62 -17.33 -1.47
N LEU A 176 1.41 -16.11 -0.98
CA LEU A 176 0.47 -15.84 0.11
C LEU A 176 -0.98 -16.19 -0.29
N VAL A 177 -1.37 -15.93 -1.53
CA VAL A 177 -2.68 -16.35 -2.08
C VAL A 177 -2.82 -17.87 -2.05
N ALA A 178 -1.80 -18.61 -2.48
CA ALA A 178 -1.82 -20.06 -2.50
C ALA A 178 -1.89 -20.65 -1.09
N GLU A 179 -1.13 -20.12 -0.13
CA GLU A 179 -1.13 -20.54 1.27
C GLU A 179 -2.49 -20.34 1.96
N HIS A 180 -3.26 -19.33 1.52
CA HIS A 180 -4.56 -18.98 2.12
C HIS A 180 -5.76 -19.28 1.24
N ALA A 181 -5.59 -20.10 0.20
CA ALA A 181 -6.65 -20.40 -0.78
C ALA A 181 -7.92 -21.01 -0.15
N SER A 182 -7.78 -21.71 0.99
CA SER A 182 -8.90 -22.30 1.74
C SER A 182 -9.49 -21.38 2.81
N ASN A 183 -8.97 -20.17 3.00
CA ASN A 183 -9.44 -19.24 4.03
C ASN A 183 -10.37 -18.15 3.43
N PRO A 184 -11.70 -18.33 3.49
CA PRO A 184 -12.62 -17.35 2.91
C PRO A 184 -12.72 -16.04 3.68
N ALA A 185 -12.19 -15.99 4.91
CA ALA A 185 -12.19 -14.80 5.75
C ALA A 185 -11.06 -13.82 5.38
N LEU A 186 -10.00 -14.29 4.70
CA LEU A 186 -8.87 -13.46 4.28
C LEU A 186 -8.85 -13.33 2.76
N ARG A 187 -9.08 -12.14 2.25
CA ARG A 187 -8.93 -11.81 0.82
C ARG A 187 -7.58 -11.17 0.57
N ILE A 188 -6.87 -11.66 -0.43
CA ILE A 188 -5.55 -11.18 -0.81
C ILE A 188 -5.59 -10.84 -2.28
N ASN A 189 -5.50 -9.56 -2.61
CA ASN A 189 -5.54 -9.07 -3.97
C ASN A 189 -4.39 -8.10 -4.25
N ALA A 190 -4.17 -7.81 -5.51
CA ALA A 190 -3.20 -6.82 -5.92
C ALA A 190 -3.82 -5.81 -6.86
N VAL A 191 -3.30 -4.61 -6.88
CA VAL A 191 -3.63 -3.56 -7.86
C VAL A 191 -2.45 -3.29 -8.77
N LEU A 192 -2.75 -2.96 -10.02
CA LEU A 192 -1.78 -2.49 -11.00
C LEU A 192 -2.17 -1.07 -11.42
N PRO A 193 -1.63 -0.03 -10.75
CA PRO A 193 -1.95 1.36 -11.09
C PRO A 193 -1.46 1.74 -12.48
N PRO A 194 -2.16 2.65 -13.18
CA PRO A 194 -1.66 3.28 -14.39
C PRO A 194 -0.48 4.23 -14.06
N ALA A 195 -0.05 5.03 -15.00
CA ALA A 195 0.86 6.15 -14.73
C ALA A 195 0.16 7.20 -13.86
N VAL A 196 0.61 7.35 -12.60
CA VAL A 196 0.01 8.24 -11.60
C VAL A 196 0.99 9.37 -11.27
N ARG A 197 0.50 10.61 -11.13
CA ARG A 197 1.28 11.79 -10.78
C ARG A 197 1.80 11.70 -9.34
N THR A 198 2.97 11.11 -9.18
CA THR A 198 3.64 10.89 -7.90
C THR A 198 5.11 11.29 -7.98
N ARG A 199 5.71 11.54 -6.82
CA ARG A 199 7.16 11.78 -6.74
C ARG A 199 7.98 10.61 -7.27
N LEU A 200 7.52 9.37 -7.07
CA LEU A 200 8.16 8.16 -7.60
C LEU A 200 8.12 8.17 -9.14
N ARG A 201 6.95 8.49 -9.73
CA ARG A 201 6.80 8.59 -11.19
C ARG A 201 7.70 9.68 -11.78
N TYR A 202 7.74 10.86 -11.15
CA TYR A 202 8.62 11.95 -11.57
C TYR A 202 10.10 11.55 -11.52
N ALA A 203 10.54 10.83 -10.48
CA ALA A 203 11.91 10.33 -10.39
C ALA A 203 12.25 9.33 -11.51
N ALA A 204 11.28 8.53 -11.97
CA ALA A 204 11.46 7.60 -13.08
C ALA A 204 11.41 8.27 -14.46
N TYR A 205 10.58 9.30 -14.61
CA TYR A 205 10.29 9.96 -15.89
C TYR A 205 10.25 11.49 -15.71
N PRO A 206 11.39 12.14 -15.46
CA PRO A 206 11.41 13.59 -15.16
C PRO A 206 10.97 14.48 -16.33
N GLY A 207 11.01 13.97 -17.57
CA GLY A 207 10.56 14.69 -18.78
C GLY A 207 9.09 14.42 -19.17
N GLU A 208 8.36 13.61 -18.40
CA GLU A 208 6.96 13.30 -18.71
C GLU A 208 6.04 14.48 -18.35
N ASN A 209 5.05 14.76 -19.20
CA ASN A 209 4.08 15.81 -18.92
C ASN A 209 3.13 15.41 -17.77
N PRO A 210 3.20 16.05 -16.59
CA PRO A 210 2.37 15.67 -15.44
C PRO A 210 0.86 15.82 -15.69
N ALA A 211 0.45 16.68 -16.63
CA ALA A 211 -0.96 16.89 -16.94
C ALA A 211 -1.62 15.67 -17.65
N LEU A 212 -0.82 14.77 -18.20
CA LEU A 212 -1.30 13.54 -18.83
C LEU A 212 -1.39 12.34 -17.86
N LEU A 213 -0.97 12.54 -16.61
CA LEU A 213 -0.97 11.48 -15.60
C LEU A 213 -2.27 11.51 -14.79
N ALA A 214 -2.69 10.32 -14.37
CA ALA A 214 -3.77 10.22 -13.40
C ALA A 214 -3.36 10.86 -12.06
N GLU A 215 -4.29 11.52 -11.40
CA GLU A 215 -4.10 11.95 -10.02
C GLU A 215 -4.19 10.74 -9.07
N PRO A 216 -3.47 10.76 -7.92
CA PRO A 216 -3.55 9.69 -6.94
C PRO A 216 -4.99 9.38 -6.47
N GLU A 217 -5.83 10.39 -6.34
CA GLU A 217 -7.23 10.28 -5.91
C GLU A 217 -8.08 9.50 -6.90
N GLN A 218 -7.76 9.57 -8.19
CA GLN A 218 -8.51 8.87 -9.25
C GLN A 218 -8.31 7.35 -9.21
N VAL A 219 -7.23 6.87 -8.60
CA VAL A 219 -6.94 5.44 -8.47
C VAL A 219 -7.26 4.88 -7.08
N ALA A 220 -7.46 5.75 -6.08
CA ALA A 220 -7.69 5.34 -4.70
C ALA A 220 -8.97 4.51 -4.54
N HIS A 221 -10.00 4.78 -5.35
CA HIS A 221 -11.29 4.07 -5.28
C HIS A 221 -11.16 2.56 -5.48
N GLY A 222 -10.32 2.10 -6.41
CA GLY A 222 -10.10 0.68 -6.63
C GLY A 222 -9.48 -0.05 -5.42
N PHE A 223 -8.74 0.66 -4.56
CA PHE A 223 -8.29 0.10 -3.28
C PHE A 223 -9.46 -0.07 -2.31
N ILE A 224 -10.37 0.92 -2.26
CA ILE A 224 -11.53 0.88 -1.36
C ILE A 224 -12.45 -0.26 -1.72
N GLU A 225 -12.73 -0.50 -2.99
CA GLU A 225 -13.52 -1.65 -3.47
C GLU A 225 -12.94 -2.99 -2.99
N LEU A 226 -11.61 -3.16 -3.06
CA LEU A 226 -10.94 -4.38 -2.59
C LEU A 226 -10.96 -4.50 -1.06
N LEU A 227 -10.85 -3.40 -0.33
CA LEU A 227 -10.89 -3.38 1.13
C LEU A 227 -12.31 -3.61 1.68
N ALA A 228 -13.34 -3.12 0.99
CA ALA A 228 -14.72 -3.19 1.45
C ALA A 228 -15.36 -4.60 1.35
N HIS A 229 -14.71 -5.55 0.71
CA HIS A 229 -15.28 -6.89 0.45
C HIS A 229 -16.61 -6.87 -0.34
N HIS A 230 -16.93 -5.78 -1.04
CA HIS A 230 -18.11 -5.71 -1.90
C HIS A 230 -17.78 -6.22 -3.29
N GLY A 231 -18.61 -7.12 -3.82
CA GLY A 231 -18.55 -7.57 -5.20
C GLY A 231 -17.89 -8.93 -5.44
N ALA A 232 -17.79 -9.27 -6.73
CA ALA A 232 -17.40 -10.57 -7.24
C ALA A 232 -15.87 -10.83 -7.31
N ILE A 233 -15.04 -9.89 -6.85
CA ILE A 233 -13.58 -10.03 -6.94
C ILE A 233 -13.11 -11.06 -5.92
N GLY A 234 -12.71 -12.23 -6.39
CA GLY A 234 -12.14 -13.31 -5.59
C GLY A 234 -10.73 -12.96 -5.08
N SER A 235 -10.22 -13.75 -4.12
CA SER A 235 -8.82 -13.69 -3.72
C SER A 235 -7.90 -14.13 -4.88
N GLY A 236 -6.70 -13.56 -4.96
CA GLY A 236 -5.72 -13.87 -5.99
C GLY A 236 -5.83 -13.01 -7.27
N THR A 237 -6.72 -12.03 -7.28
CA THR A 237 -6.91 -11.17 -8.45
C THR A 237 -5.91 -10.03 -8.49
N VAL A 238 -5.30 -9.79 -9.67
CA VAL A 238 -4.55 -8.57 -9.97
C VAL A 238 -5.48 -7.63 -10.75
N VAL A 239 -5.89 -6.53 -10.13
CA VAL A 239 -6.85 -5.57 -10.71
C VAL A 239 -6.10 -4.42 -11.36
N PRO A 240 -6.14 -4.28 -12.71
CA PRO A 240 -5.67 -3.06 -13.36
C PRO A 240 -6.56 -1.89 -12.95
N LEU A 241 -5.94 -0.86 -12.36
CA LEU A 241 -6.69 0.33 -12.00
C LEU A 241 -6.84 1.26 -13.22
N VAL A 242 -8.03 1.81 -13.38
CA VAL A 242 -8.31 2.85 -14.37
C VAL A 242 -8.49 4.17 -13.62
N ALA A 243 -7.96 5.25 -14.16
CA ALA A 243 -8.23 6.58 -13.61
C ALA A 243 -9.75 6.85 -13.73
N ALA A 244 -10.41 7.08 -12.60
CA ALA A 244 -11.80 7.51 -12.63
C ALA A 244 -11.91 8.83 -13.41
N ASN A 245 -12.87 8.94 -14.33
CA ASN A 245 -13.13 10.20 -15.01
C ASN A 245 -13.42 11.28 -13.97
N ARG A 246 -12.81 12.45 -14.14
CA ARG A 246 -13.30 13.65 -13.45
C ARG A 246 -14.70 13.91 -14.03
N ASP A 247 -15.74 13.67 -13.25
CA ASP A 247 -17.03 14.27 -13.59
C ASP A 247 -16.81 15.76 -13.63
N ILE A 248 -16.98 16.34 -14.83
CA ILE A 248 -16.84 17.76 -15.16
C ILE A 248 -17.99 18.51 -14.49
#